data_1933c14bd44dbab1d7c13f76193b31e2
#
_entry.id   1933c14bd44dbab1d7c13f76193b31e2
#
_cell.length_a   1.000
_cell.length_b   1.000
_cell.length_c   1.000
_cell.angle_alpha   90.00
_cell.angle_beta   90.00
_cell.angle_gamma   90.00
#
_symmetry.space_group_name_H-M   'P 1'
#
loop_
_entity.id
_entity.type
_entity.pdbx_description
1 polymer ?
#
loop_
_entity_poly.entity_id
_entity_poly.type
_entity_poly.pdbx_seq_one_letter_code
_entity_poly.pdbx_strand_id
1 'polypeptide(L)'
;TVLDNITKKSVNGGISLDALDDGASIPLGDWEIVVTTDGHTIDPLFFPGGDIGRISAAGTINDVSVMGARPLAISNAIIMQEGFPIDDLDKIMKSLNATCEEVDVAVVTGDTKVMPQDKLDGIVMVTTGIGIAKKGEVIRDSTLQVGDKIIVTGSLGDHGMSLMSFREGFGFETDLKSDVAPMWNIIEKALDVGGVTAMKDPTRGGFANAINEMASKAGVGVVLEQEAIPIREEVHAVSEMLGIDPFEVANEGKVVMGVKADKAEEVLEAIRSEKYGENAAIIGEVVEGDYVVINTPIGGERILEAPIADPVPRVC
;
A
#
# COMPACT_ATOMS: atom_id res chain seq x y z
N THR A 1 8.89 17.89 15.94
CA THR A 1 8.29 16.53 15.83
C THR A 1 9.08 15.52 16.68
N VAL A 2 8.57 14.30 16.87
CA VAL A 2 9.30 13.20 17.55
C VAL A 2 10.60 12.89 16.82
N LEU A 3 10.59 12.98 15.48
CA LEU A 3 11.74 12.71 14.61
C LEU A 3 12.88 13.74 14.76
N ASP A 4 12.62 14.92 15.30
CA ASP A 4 13.65 15.95 15.53
C ASP A 4 14.69 15.49 16.55
N ASN A 5 14.36 14.52 17.40
CA ASN A 5 15.28 13.93 18.37
C ASN A 5 16.25 12.91 17.74
N ILE A 6 16.02 12.50 16.49
CA ILE A 6 16.90 11.60 15.76
C ILE A 6 17.87 12.42 14.91
N THR A 7 19.15 12.37 15.22
CA THR A 7 20.17 13.22 14.57
C THR A 7 20.82 12.57 13.35
N LYS A 8 20.93 11.22 13.34
CA LYS A 8 21.49 10.48 12.21
C LYS A 8 20.39 9.69 11.51
N LYS A 9 19.91 10.22 10.39
CA LYS A 9 18.70 9.75 9.69
C LYS A 9 18.97 9.06 8.35
N SER A 10 20.22 9.03 7.90
CA SER A 10 20.62 8.37 6.65
C SER A 10 21.98 7.70 6.76
N VAL A 11 22.28 6.81 5.84
CA VAL A 11 23.57 6.12 5.69
C VAL A 11 24.07 6.32 4.27
N ASN A 12 25.32 6.72 4.12
CA ASN A 12 26.02 6.88 2.83
C ASN A 12 25.27 7.71 1.77
N GLY A 13 24.41 8.65 2.20
CA GLY A 13 23.63 9.49 1.28
C GLY A 13 22.41 8.81 0.65
N GLY A 14 21.99 7.69 1.18
CA GLY A 14 20.72 7.05 0.80
C GLY A 14 19.51 7.84 1.26
N ILE A 15 18.30 7.37 0.88
CA ILE A 15 17.02 7.95 1.27
C ILE A 15 16.90 7.92 2.80
N SER A 16 16.63 9.10 3.37
CA SER A 16 16.63 9.29 4.82
C SER A 16 15.24 9.18 5.42
N LEU A 17 15.19 9.03 6.75
CA LEU A 17 13.94 9.09 7.51
C LEU A 17 13.15 10.40 7.28
N ASP A 18 13.81 11.52 6.95
CA ASP A 18 13.12 12.79 6.69
C ASP A 18 12.39 12.83 5.35
N ALA A 19 12.66 11.88 4.46
CA ALA A 19 11.95 11.77 3.19
C ALA A 19 10.49 11.35 3.39
N LEU A 20 10.21 10.59 4.47
CA LEU A 20 8.89 9.99 4.74
C LEU A 20 8.34 9.22 3.53
N ASP A 21 9.25 8.57 2.79
CA ASP A 21 8.92 7.57 1.78
C ASP A 21 8.49 6.26 2.49
N ASP A 22 7.95 5.31 1.77
CA ASP A 22 7.48 4.01 2.31
C ASP A 22 8.64 3.15 2.86
N GLY A 23 9.88 3.53 2.61
CA GLY A 23 11.08 2.96 3.20
C GLY A 23 12.29 3.87 3.09
N ALA A 24 13.43 3.40 3.57
CA ALA A 24 14.72 4.08 3.49
C ALA A 24 15.69 3.27 2.61
N SER A 25 16.68 3.93 2.00
CA SER A 25 17.73 3.23 1.25
C SER A 25 19.11 3.38 1.88
N ILE A 26 19.92 2.33 1.74
CA ILE A 26 21.32 2.28 2.22
C ILE A 26 22.19 1.88 1.03
N PRO A 27 22.90 2.84 0.40
CA PRO A 27 23.84 2.54 -0.69
C PRO A 27 24.99 1.64 -0.23
N LEU A 28 25.22 0.56 -0.97
CA LEU A 28 26.26 -0.44 -0.71
C LEU A 28 26.92 -0.92 -2.01
N GLY A 29 28.01 -0.28 -2.40
CA GLY A 29 28.70 -0.56 -3.68
C GLY A 29 27.82 -0.18 -4.88
N ASP A 30 27.51 -1.16 -5.73
CA ASP A 30 26.67 -0.99 -6.93
C ASP A 30 25.17 -1.18 -6.64
N TRP A 31 24.81 -1.39 -5.37
CA TRP A 31 23.46 -1.71 -4.93
C TRP A 31 22.96 -0.69 -3.90
N GLU A 32 21.66 -0.65 -3.74
CA GLU A 32 20.98 -0.03 -2.61
C GLU A 32 20.13 -1.08 -1.89
N ILE A 33 20.31 -1.18 -0.58
CA ILE A 33 19.44 -1.97 0.28
C ILE A 33 18.28 -1.07 0.67
N VAL A 34 17.05 -1.49 0.39
CA VAL A 34 15.83 -0.82 0.85
C VAL A 34 15.33 -1.53 2.10
N VAL A 35 14.95 -0.73 3.10
CA VAL A 35 14.47 -1.22 4.41
C VAL A 35 13.23 -0.46 4.81
N THR A 36 12.18 -1.17 5.21
CA THR A 36 11.00 -0.63 5.88
C THR A 36 10.70 -1.38 7.18
N THR A 37 9.83 -0.84 8.02
CA THR A 37 9.32 -1.53 9.21
C THR A 37 7.92 -1.06 9.54
N ASP A 38 7.01 -2.02 9.75
CA ASP A 38 5.60 -1.81 10.01
C ASP A 38 5.13 -2.51 11.28
N GLY A 39 4.12 -1.92 11.91
CA GLY A 39 3.40 -2.51 13.01
C GLY A 39 1.92 -2.71 12.65
N HIS A 40 1.47 -3.96 12.67
CA HIS A 40 0.13 -4.36 12.24
C HIS A 40 -0.77 -4.70 13.43
N THR A 41 -1.96 -4.08 13.44
CA THR A 41 -2.99 -4.27 14.48
C THR A 41 -4.37 -4.18 13.84
N ILE A 42 -4.85 -5.25 13.28
CA ILE A 42 -6.15 -5.28 12.63
C ILE A 42 -7.22 -5.90 13.53
N ASP A 43 -8.45 -5.43 13.42
CA ASP A 43 -9.62 -5.98 14.10
C ASP A 43 -10.80 -6.06 13.11
N PRO A 44 -11.37 -7.28 12.86
CA PRO A 44 -10.99 -8.57 13.42
C PRO A 44 -9.69 -9.13 12.81
N LEU A 45 -9.04 -10.07 13.51
CA LEU A 45 -7.79 -10.71 13.08
C LEU A 45 -7.95 -11.52 11.80
N PHE A 46 -9.14 -12.08 11.57
CA PHE A 46 -9.55 -12.81 10.37
C PHE A 46 -10.71 -12.07 9.72
N PHE A 47 -10.58 -11.72 8.47
CA PHE A 47 -11.56 -10.92 7.73
C PHE A 47 -11.80 -11.49 6.32
N PRO A 48 -12.85 -11.07 5.61
CA PRO A 48 -13.06 -11.54 4.25
C PRO A 48 -11.89 -11.20 3.34
N GLY A 49 -11.21 -12.22 2.81
CA GLY A 49 -10.07 -12.08 1.93
C GLY A 49 -8.69 -12.17 2.58
N GLY A 50 -8.58 -12.18 3.94
CA GLY A 50 -7.28 -12.27 4.60
C GLY A 50 -7.32 -12.39 6.11
N ASP A 51 -6.16 -12.18 6.70
CA ASP A 51 -5.93 -12.14 8.14
C ASP A 51 -4.71 -11.27 8.46
N ILE A 52 -4.41 -11.08 9.76
CA ILE A 52 -3.26 -10.27 10.19
C ILE A 52 -1.92 -10.81 9.67
N GLY A 53 -1.79 -12.11 9.45
CA GLY A 53 -0.56 -12.70 8.87
C GLY A 53 -0.37 -12.29 7.42
N ARG A 54 -1.45 -12.34 6.62
CA ARG A 54 -1.42 -11.92 5.22
C ARG A 54 -1.11 -10.43 5.08
N ILE A 55 -1.77 -9.59 5.87
CA ILE A 55 -1.57 -8.13 5.78
C ILE A 55 -0.17 -7.74 6.25
N SER A 56 0.35 -8.38 7.29
CA SER A 56 1.71 -8.09 7.80
C SER A 56 2.80 -8.45 6.78
N ALA A 57 2.63 -9.53 6.04
CA ALA A 57 3.57 -9.88 4.97
C ALA A 57 3.40 -8.96 3.75
N ALA A 58 2.16 -8.78 3.27
CA ALA A 58 1.87 -8.00 2.07
C ALA A 58 2.26 -6.53 2.24
N GLY A 59 1.85 -5.86 3.33
CA GLY A 59 2.16 -4.45 3.57
C GLY A 59 3.65 -4.18 3.55
N THR A 60 4.41 -4.92 4.36
CA THR A 60 5.88 -4.75 4.42
C THR A 60 6.58 -5.10 3.09
N ILE A 61 6.10 -6.11 2.36
CA ILE A 61 6.62 -6.43 1.03
C ILE A 61 6.30 -5.30 0.03
N ASN A 62 5.09 -4.73 0.11
CA ASN A 62 4.64 -3.66 -0.77
C ASN A 62 5.44 -2.38 -0.57
N ASP A 63 5.72 -1.97 0.67
CA ASP A 63 6.58 -0.84 0.98
C ASP A 63 7.96 -0.93 0.32
N VAL A 64 8.60 -2.11 0.43
CA VAL A 64 9.87 -2.37 -0.24
C VAL A 64 9.72 -2.29 -1.77
N SER A 65 8.63 -2.86 -2.29
CA SER A 65 8.38 -3.00 -3.71
C SER A 65 8.07 -1.66 -4.39
N VAL A 66 7.27 -0.77 -3.75
CA VAL A 66 6.96 0.56 -4.32
C VAL A 66 8.17 1.48 -4.37
N MET A 67 9.22 1.18 -3.62
CA MET A 67 10.51 1.81 -3.78
C MET A 67 11.35 1.26 -4.95
N GLY A 68 10.77 0.42 -5.81
CA GLY A 68 11.45 -0.18 -6.96
C GLY A 68 12.49 -1.23 -6.58
N ALA A 69 12.47 -1.72 -5.34
CA ALA A 69 13.42 -2.71 -4.86
C ALA A 69 12.79 -4.11 -4.83
N ARG A 70 13.55 -5.10 -5.34
CA ARG A 70 13.15 -6.50 -5.23
C ARG A 70 13.15 -6.91 -3.76
N PRO A 71 12.00 -7.30 -3.18
CA PRO A 71 11.94 -7.80 -1.81
C PRO A 71 12.68 -9.14 -1.72
N LEU A 72 13.50 -9.31 -0.69
CA LEU A 72 14.30 -10.51 -0.47
C LEU A 72 13.88 -11.26 0.79
N ALA A 73 13.63 -10.52 1.84
CA ALA A 73 13.38 -11.10 3.14
C ALA A 73 12.56 -10.18 4.02
N ILE A 74 11.83 -10.79 4.96
CA ILE A 74 11.22 -10.09 6.10
C ILE A 74 11.71 -10.69 7.42
N SER A 75 11.72 -9.87 8.47
CA SER A 75 11.68 -10.32 9.85
C SER A 75 10.27 -10.19 10.40
N ASN A 76 9.92 -10.97 11.43
CA ASN A 76 8.61 -10.89 12.06
C ASN A 76 8.71 -11.01 13.58
N ALA A 77 8.43 -9.93 14.31
CA ALA A 77 8.28 -9.95 15.75
C ALA A 77 6.79 -10.04 16.11
N ILE A 78 6.43 -11.01 16.93
CA ILE A 78 5.06 -11.27 17.38
C ILE A 78 4.95 -10.87 18.85
N ILE A 79 4.00 -10.00 19.16
CA ILE A 79 3.66 -9.62 20.53
C ILE A 79 2.21 -10.02 20.76
N MET A 80 1.95 -10.96 21.63
CA MET A 80 0.62 -11.50 21.88
C MET A 80 0.25 -11.50 23.35
N GLN A 81 -1.04 -11.43 23.63
CA GLN A 81 -1.52 -11.55 25.00
C GLN A 81 -1.42 -12.99 25.52
N GLU A 82 -1.27 -13.14 26.82
CA GLU A 82 -1.38 -14.43 27.50
C GLU A 82 -2.73 -15.08 27.22
N GLY A 83 -2.70 -16.38 26.86
CA GLY A 83 -3.92 -17.11 26.50
C GLY A 83 -4.36 -16.95 25.04
N PHE A 84 -3.58 -16.28 24.18
CA PHE A 84 -3.87 -16.25 22.76
C PHE A 84 -3.97 -17.67 22.16
N PRO A 85 -5.01 -17.99 21.37
CA PRO A 85 -5.22 -19.35 20.86
C PRO A 85 -4.09 -19.79 19.91
N ILE A 86 -3.47 -20.92 20.21
CA ILE A 86 -2.37 -21.47 19.39
C ILE A 86 -2.84 -21.85 17.97
N ASP A 87 -4.07 -22.35 17.83
CA ASP A 87 -4.64 -22.69 16.52
C ASP A 87 -4.79 -21.45 15.63
N ASP A 88 -5.10 -20.28 16.20
CA ASP A 88 -5.20 -19.03 15.46
C ASP A 88 -3.82 -18.49 15.12
N LEU A 89 -2.85 -18.60 16.02
CA LEU A 89 -1.45 -18.28 15.73
C LEU A 89 -0.91 -19.15 14.58
N ASP A 90 -1.19 -20.44 14.57
CA ASP A 90 -0.78 -21.35 13.48
C ASP A 90 -1.40 -20.95 12.12
N LYS A 91 -2.68 -20.57 12.09
CA LYS A 91 -3.33 -20.06 10.87
C LYS A 91 -2.67 -18.78 10.37
N ILE A 92 -2.44 -17.83 11.28
CA ILE A 92 -1.80 -16.53 10.98
C ILE A 92 -0.40 -16.76 10.39
N MET A 93 0.41 -17.63 11.00
CA MET A 93 1.77 -17.93 10.52
C MET A 93 1.78 -18.66 9.18
N LYS A 94 0.81 -19.54 8.93
CA LYS A 94 0.64 -20.18 7.61
C LYS A 94 0.26 -19.17 6.54
N SER A 95 -0.62 -18.24 6.86
CA SER A 95 -1.05 -17.16 5.96
C SER A 95 0.11 -16.23 5.62
N LEU A 96 0.88 -15.79 6.62
CA LEU A 96 2.10 -15.00 6.43
C LEU A 96 3.09 -15.71 5.49
N ASN A 97 3.38 -16.99 5.77
CA ASN A 97 4.31 -17.77 4.94
C ASN A 97 3.80 -17.91 3.48
N ALA A 98 2.53 -18.24 3.30
CA ALA A 98 1.94 -18.38 1.96
C ALA A 98 2.01 -17.07 1.17
N THR A 99 1.83 -15.91 1.83
CA THR A 99 1.95 -14.59 1.20
C THR A 99 3.39 -14.29 0.77
N CYS A 100 4.36 -14.64 1.61
CA CYS A 100 5.78 -14.52 1.25
C CYS A 100 6.16 -15.42 0.07
N GLU A 101 5.62 -16.65 0.04
CA GLU A 101 5.87 -17.60 -1.06
C GLU A 101 5.30 -17.10 -2.41
N GLU A 102 4.23 -16.30 -2.43
CA GLU A 102 3.66 -15.74 -3.67
C GLU A 102 4.69 -14.91 -4.47
N VAL A 103 5.69 -14.32 -3.80
CA VAL A 103 6.70 -13.43 -4.39
C VAL A 103 8.14 -13.80 -4.04
N ASP A 104 8.37 -15.04 -3.62
CA ASP A 104 9.69 -15.60 -3.31
C ASP A 104 10.48 -14.81 -2.24
N VAL A 105 9.79 -14.40 -1.17
CA VAL A 105 10.36 -13.68 -0.03
C VAL A 105 10.57 -14.63 1.16
N ALA A 106 11.72 -14.57 1.80
CA ALA A 106 12.03 -15.42 2.95
C ALA A 106 11.70 -14.74 4.28
N VAL A 107 11.16 -15.49 5.23
CA VAL A 107 11.11 -15.05 6.65
C VAL A 107 12.41 -15.51 7.32
N VAL A 108 13.34 -14.58 7.57
CA VAL A 108 14.73 -14.94 7.93
C VAL A 108 15.02 -14.86 9.44
N THR A 109 14.22 -14.12 10.20
CA THR A 109 14.37 -13.98 11.65
C THR A 109 13.08 -13.45 12.29
N GLY A 110 13.00 -13.53 13.59
CA GLY A 110 11.85 -13.00 14.34
C GLY A 110 12.06 -13.06 15.86
N ASP A 111 11.07 -12.57 16.57
CA ASP A 111 11.00 -12.66 18.03
C ASP A 111 9.55 -12.94 18.45
N THR A 112 9.36 -13.45 19.67
CA THR A 112 8.03 -13.67 20.25
C THR A 112 8.00 -13.15 21.68
N LYS A 113 7.01 -12.29 21.95
CA LYS A 113 6.72 -11.76 23.30
C LYS A 113 5.32 -12.14 23.72
N VAL A 114 5.17 -12.56 24.97
CA VAL A 114 3.87 -12.74 25.61
C VAL A 114 3.68 -11.65 26.65
N MET A 115 2.58 -10.94 26.57
CA MET A 115 2.18 -9.87 27.50
C MET A 115 1.04 -10.36 28.38
N PRO A 116 0.93 -9.88 29.65
CA PRO A 116 -0.24 -10.16 30.48
C PRO A 116 -1.54 -9.80 29.76
N GLN A 117 -2.61 -10.55 30.03
CA GLN A 117 -3.90 -10.48 29.31
C GLN A 117 -4.55 -9.09 29.29
N ASP A 118 -4.29 -8.24 30.29
CA ASP A 118 -4.86 -6.88 30.39
C ASP A 118 -3.94 -5.78 29.82
N LYS A 119 -2.84 -6.13 29.16
CA LYS A 119 -1.81 -5.20 28.67
C LYS A 119 -1.71 -5.13 27.15
N LEU A 120 -2.38 -6.02 26.44
CA LEU A 120 -2.42 -6.05 25.00
C LEU A 120 -3.79 -6.61 24.56
N ASP A 121 -4.32 -6.08 23.48
CA ASP A 121 -5.53 -6.59 22.86
C ASP A 121 -5.15 -7.55 21.71
N GLY A 122 -5.24 -8.85 22.01
CA GLY A 122 -4.98 -9.92 21.04
C GLY A 122 -3.51 -10.08 20.67
N ILE A 123 -3.15 -9.63 19.50
CA ILE A 123 -1.83 -9.80 18.87
C ILE A 123 -1.42 -8.56 18.11
N VAL A 124 -0.13 -8.23 18.14
CA VAL A 124 0.54 -7.25 17.30
C VAL A 124 1.65 -7.96 16.54
N MET A 125 1.74 -7.72 15.25
CA MET A 125 2.84 -8.19 14.41
C MET A 125 3.68 -7.01 13.97
N VAL A 126 5.01 -7.11 14.13
CA VAL A 126 5.96 -6.09 13.66
C VAL A 126 6.87 -6.73 12.65
N THR A 127 6.82 -6.27 11.43
CA THR A 127 7.60 -6.80 10.32
C THR A 127 8.63 -5.77 9.84
N THR A 128 9.80 -6.25 9.42
CA THR A 128 10.81 -5.42 8.77
C THR A 128 11.14 -6.04 7.43
N GLY A 129 10.95 -5.29 6.35
CA GLY A 129 11.24 -5.69 4.99
C GLY A 129 12.65 -5.28 4.55
N ILE A 130 13.30 -6.16 3.81
CA ILE A 130 14.59 -5.91 3.19
C ILE A 130 14.49 -6.24 1.70
N GLY A 131 14.83 -5.27 0.87
CA GLY A 131 14.93 -5.43 -0.58
C GLY A 131 16.23 -4.87 -1.14
N ILE A 132 16.40 -5.06 -2.43
CA ILE A 132 17.61 -4.66 -3.16
C ILE A 132 17.23 -4.03 -4.49
N ALA A 133 17.86 -2.90 -4.81
CA ALA A 133 17.80 -2.27 -6.11
C ALA A 133 19.21 -1.95 -6.60
N LYS A 134 19.42 -1.73 -7.90
CA LYS A 134 20.68 -1.18 -8.36
C LYS A 134 20.79 0.27 -7.94
N LYS A 135 22.02 0.72 -7.77
CA LYS A 135 22.29 2.10 -7.35
C LYS A 135 21.70 3.10 -8.34
N GLY A 136 20.84 3.98 -7.83
CA GLY A 136 20.14 5.00 -8.61
C GLY A 136 18.85 4.53 -9.28
N GLU A 137 18.42 3.29 -9.05
CA GLU A 137 17.15 2.75 -9.56
C GLU A 137 16.03 2.76 -8.49
N VAL A 138 16.31 3.19 -7.26
CA VAL A 138 15.28 3.32 -6.22
C VAL A 138 14.29 4.40 -6.62
N ILE A 139 13.02 4.04 -6.62
CA ILE A 139 11.89 4.92 -6.94
C ILE A 139 11.39 5.57 -5.66
N ARG A 140 10.87 6.78 -5.78
CA ARG A 140 10.32 7.55 -4.66
C ARG A 140 8.91 8.04 -4.99
N ASP A 141 8.11 8.22 -3.97
CA ASP A 141 6.79 8.82 -4.11
C ASP A 141 6.82 10.29 -4.56
N SER A 142 7.93 10.99 -4.30
CA SER A 142 8.17 12.40 -4.58
C SER A 142 8.68 12.73 -5.99
N THR A 143 8.73 11.76 -6.90
CA THR A 143 9.38 11.92 -8.22
C THR A 143 8.41 11.97 -9.41
N LEU A 144 7.13 12.25 -9.16
CA LEU A 144 6.16 12.56 -10.22
C LEU A 144 6.62 13.72 -11.09
N GLN A 145 6.39 13.64 -12.38
CA GLN A 145 6.77 14.66 -13.38
C GLN A 145 5.55 15.12 -14.16
N VAL A 146 5.49 16.42 -14.47
CA VAL A 146 4.43 16.96 -15.34
C VAL A 146 4.40 16.22 -16.68
N GLY A 147 3.21 15.76 -17.07
CA GLY A 147 2.98 14.93 -18.26
C GLY A 147 2.96 13.41 -17.98
N ASP A 148 3.33 12.96 -16.78
CA ASP A 148 3.15 11.56 -16.41
C ASP A 148 1.67 11.19 -16.39
N LYS A 149 1.37 9.94 -16.73
CA LYS A 149 0.05 9.34 -16.50
C LYS A 149 0.00 8.68 -15.14
N ILE A 150 -1.15 8.78 -14.48
CA ILE A 150 -1.42 8.09 -13.21
C ILE A 150 -2.10 6.77 -13.52
N ILE A 151 -1.50 5.67 -13.05
CA ILE A 151 -2.04 4.32 -13.14
C ILE A 151 -2.35 3.80 -11.73
N VAL A 152 -3.51 3.16 -11.56
CA VAL A 152 -3.81 2.30 -10.40
C VAL A 152 -3.85 0.85 -10.84
N THR A 153 -3.35 -0.05 -10.00
CA THR A 153 -3.23 -1.47 -10.36
C THR A 153 -4.53 -2.25 -10.24
N GLY A 154 -5.63 -1.63 -9.81
CA GLY A 154 -6.95 -2.28 -9.72
C GLY A 154 -7.99 -1.42 -9.03
N SER A 155 -9.10 -2.04 -8.60
CA SER A 155 -10.21 -1.37 -7.93
C SER A 155 -9.81 -0.77 -6.58
N LEU A 156 -10.39 0.38 -6.24
CA LEU A 156 -10.12 1.11 -5.01
C LEU A 156 -11.22 0.89 -3.96
N GLY A 157 -10.82 0.94 -2.68
CA GLY A 157 -11.71 0.85 -1.52
C GLY A 157 -12.06 -0.56 -1.07
N ASP A 158 -11.56 -1.61 -1.73
CA ASP A 158 -11.92 -3.00 -1.46
C ASP A 158 -11.60 -3.42 -0.02
N HIS A 159 -10.41 -3.11 0.49
CA HIS A 159 -10.02 -3.52 1.85
C HIS A 159 -10.86 -2.83 2.92
N GLY A 160 -10.84 -1.51 2.95
CA GLY A 160 -11.53 -0.74 3.99
C GLY A 160 -13.03 -0.99 4.01
N MET A 161 -13.69 -1.05 2.84
CA MET A 161 -15.12 -1.32 2.74
C MET A 161 -15.48 -2.76 3.09
N SER A 162 -14.64 -3.74 2.73
CA SER A 162 -14.82 -5.13 3.17
C SER A 162 -14.78 -5.25 4.69
N LEU A 163 -13.81 -4.57 5.31
CA LEU A 163 -13.63 -4.58 6.76
C LEU A 163 -14.80 -3.92 7.49
N MET A 164 -15.23 -2.74 7.02
CA MET A 164 -16.38 -2.02 7.58
C MET A 164 -17.68 -2.81 7.45
N SER A 165 -17.97 -3.34 6.25
CA SER A 165 -19.14 -4.19 6.03
C SER A 165 -19.17 -5.38 6.99
N PHE A 166 -18.02 -6.01 7.22
CA PHE A 166 -17.91 -7.15 8.13
C PHE A 166 -18.12 -6.76 9.60
N ARG A 167 -17.49 -5.65 10.06
CA ARG A 167 -17.60 -5.15 11.44
C ARG A 167 -19.00 -4.73 11.82
N GLU A 168 -19.66 -4.02 10.91
CA GLU A 168 -21.02 -3.51 11.15
C GLU A 168 -22.09 -4.60 11.06
N GLY A 169 -21.73 -5.79 10.61
CA GLY A 169 -22.63 -6.92 10.57
C GLY A 169 -23.91 -6.66 9.75
N PHE A 170 -23.78 -5.90 8.64
CA PHE A 170 -24.91 -5.45 7.83
C PHE A 170 -25.74 -6.60 7.23
N GLY A 171 -25.42 -7.85 7.55
CA GLY A 171 -26.18 -9.02 7.12
C GLY A 171 -26.24 -9.19 5.61
N PHE A 172 -25.36 -8.49 4.87
CA PHE A 172 -25.25 -8.64 3.44
C PHE A 172 -24.49 -9.93 3.13
N GLU A 173 -25.09 -10.77 2.35
CA GLU A 173 -24.33 -11.71 1.54
C GLU A 173 -23.60 -10.92 0.46
N THR A 174 -22.52 -10.25 0.82
CA THR A 174 -21.66 -9.58 -0.15
C THR A 174 -20.44 -10.43 -0.41
N ASP A 175 -20.07 -10.53 -1.69
CA ASP A 175 -18.80 -11.15 -2.10
C ASP A 175 -17.60 -10.22 -1.94
N LEU A 176 -17.78 -9.05 -1.31
CA LEU A 176 -16.71 -8.07 -1.09
C LEU A 176 -15.66 -8.65 -0.15
N LYS A 177 -14.45 -8.70 -0.65
CA LYS A 177 -13.26 -9.18 0.07
C LYS A 177 -12.17 -8.13 -0.01
N SER A 178 -11.34 -8.13 1.04
CA SER A 178 -10.09 -7.35 1.02
C SER A 178 -9.25 -7.70 -0.21
N ASP A 179 -8.60 -6.69 -0.74
CA ASP A 179 -7.65 -6.79 -1.84
C ASP A 179 -6.23 -7.18 -1.38
N VAL A 180 -6.01 -7.44 -0.09
CA VAL A 180 -4.69 -7.68 0.48
C VAL A 180 -3.88 -8.70 -0.32
N ALA A 181 -2.75 -8.25 -0.88
CA ALA A 181 -1.88 -9.04 -1.75
C ALA A 181 -0.47 -8.44 -1.84
N PRO A 182 0.58 -9.27 -2.02
CA PRO A 182 1.91 -8.79 -2.33
C PRO A 182 1.98 -8.36 -3.80
N MET A 183 2.47 -7.14 -4.07
CA MET A 183 2.40 -6.50 -5.38
C MET A 183 3.69 -6.58 -6.21
N TRP A 184 4.74 -7.24 -5.71
CA TRP A 184 6.04 -7.27 -6.38
C TRP A 184 5.96 -7.74 -7.84
N ASN A 185 5.22 -8.81 -8.13
CA ASN A 185 5.16 -9.36 -9.50
C ASN A 185 4.61 -8.33 -10.50
N ILE A 186 3.62 -7.54 -10.12
CA ILE A 186 3.07 -6.45 -10.94
C ILE A 186 4.09 -5.32 -11.10
N ILE A 187 4.73 -4.93 -9.99
CA ILE A 187 5.72 -3.85 -9.98
C ILE A 187 6.93 -4.24 -10.84
N GLU A 188 7.45 -5.46 -10.71
CA GLU A 188 8.56 -5.97 -11.53
C GLU A 188 8.26 -5.85 -13.02
N LYS A 189 7.04 -6.24 -13.47
CA LYS A 189 6.61 -6.09 -14.87
C LYS A 189 6.56 -4.64 -15.33
N ALA A 190 6.04 -3.75 -14.49
CA ALA A 190 6.02 -2.32 -14.79
C ALA A 190 7.44 -1.75 -14.92
N LEU A 191 8.35 -2.14 -14.03
CA LEU A 191 9.75 -1.74 -14.06
C LEU A 191 10.50 -2.28 -15.27
N ASP A 192 10.23 -3.52 -15.68
CA ASP A 192 10.83 -4.14 -16.87
C ASP A 192 10.49 -3.37 -18.17
N VAL A 193 9.28 -2.82 -18.28
CA VAL A 193 8.89 -1.94 -19.39
C VAL A 193 9.62 -0.60 -19.32
N GLY A 194 9.87 -0.12 -18.10
CA GLY A 194 10.47 1.19 -17.83
C GLY A 194 9.47 2.34 -17.93
N GLY A 195 9.95 3.53 -17.57
CA GLY A 195 9.11 4.75 -17.60
C GLY A 195 8.33 5.01 -16.31
N VAL A 196 8.37 4.13 -15.33
CA VAL A 196 7.82 4.39 -14.00
C VAL A 196 8.65 5.48 -13.33
N THR A 197 8.00 6.54 -12.87
CA THR A 197 8.65 7.72 -12.27
C THR A 197 8.44 7.81 -10.78
N ALA A 198 7.28 7.39 -10.28
CA ALA A 198 6.93 7.39 -8.87
C ALA A 198 5.98 6.24 -8.55
N MET A 199 6.02 5.73 -7.35
CA MET A 199 5.06 4.72 -6.86
C MET A 199 4.75 4.97 -5.38
N LYS A 200 3.54 4.55 -4.99
CA LYS A 200 3.09 4.48 -3.59
C LYS A 200 1.94 3.48 -3.46
N ASP A 201 1.89 2.77 -2.34
CA ASP A 201 0.72 1.98 -1.98
C ASP A 201 -0.32 2.84 -1.25
N PRO A 202 -1.60 2.75 -1.62
CA PRO A 202 -2.66 3.56 -1.03
C PRO A 202 -3.27 2.92 0.23
N THR A 203 -2.46 2.74 1.28
CA THR A 203 -2.85 2.17 2.58
C THR A 203 -3.67 3.18 3.41
N ARG A 204 -3.21 3.60 4.58
CA ARG A 204 -3.97 4.51 5.46
C ARG A 204 -4.33 5.83 4.79
N GLY A 205 -5.63 6.21 4.92
CA GLY A 205 -6.17 7.37 4.23
C GLY A 205 -6.44 7.12 2.74
N GLY A 206 -6.20 5.89 2.27
CA GLY A 206 -6.55 5.41 0.94
C GLY A 206 -5.84 6.11 -0.21
N PHE A 207 -6.47 6.01 -1.37
CA PHE A 207 -5.99 6.64 -2.59
C PHE A 207 -5.90 8.16 -2.47
N ALA A 208 -6.86 8.79 -1.78
CA ALA A 208 -6.88 10.25 -1.60
C ALA A 208 -5.63 10.73 -0.86
N ASN A 209 -5.21 10.04 0.21
CA ASN A 209 -3.97 10.38 0.91
C ASN A 209 -2.75 10.14 0.02
N ALA A 210 -2.61 8.97 -0.58
CA ALA A 210 -1.45 8.58 -1.38
C ALA A 210 -1.18 9.57 -2.52
N ILE A 211 -2.20 9.91 -3.33
CA ILE A 211 -2.01 10.79 -4.48
C ILE A 211 -1.72 12.24 -4.06
N ASN A 212 -2.30 12.73 -2.96
CA ASN A 212 -2.00 14.05 -2.43
C ASN A 212 -0.58 14.14 -1.86
N GLU A 213 -0.09 13.10 -1.16
CA GLU A 213 1.30 13.03 -0.71
C GLU A 213 2.27 13.05 -1.89
N MET A 214 2.05 12.20 -2.90
CA MET A 214 2.87 12.14 -4.11
C MET A 214 2.92 13.50 -4.82
N ALA A 215 1.75 14.12 -5.07
CA ALA A 215 1.65 15.41 -5.74
C ALA A 215 2.34 16.53 -4.94
N SER A 216 2.06 16.60 -3.64
CA SER A 216 2.63 17.63 -2.75
C SER A 216 4.16 17.50 -2.61
N LYS A 217 4.69 16.28 -2.43
CA LYS A 217 6.13 16.03 -2.35
C LYS A 217 6.85 16.34 -3.65
N ALA A 218 6.21 16.09 -4.79
CA ALA A 218 6.75 16.40 -6.13
C ALA A 218 6.57 17.88 -6.53
N GLY A 219 5.67 18.63 -5.86
CA GLY A 219 5.35 20.01 -6.20
C GLY A 219 4.60 20.15 -7.53
N VAL A 220 3.66 19.24 -7.79
CA VAL A 220 2.86 19.16 -9.03
C VAL A 220 1.36 19.05 -8.72
N GLY A 221 0.53 19.34 -9.72
CA GLY A 221 -0.90 19.05 -9.69
C GLY A 221 -1.21 17.70 -10.33
N VAL A 222 -2.39 17.15 -10.01
CA VAL A 222 -2.92 15.93 -10.65
C VAL A 222 -4.38 16.14 -11.05
N VAL A 223 -4.72 15.76 -12.28
CA VAL A 223 -6.09 15.74 -12.79
C VAL A 223 -6.51 14.29 -13.01
N LEU A 224 -7.57 13.88 -12.35
CA LEU A 224 -8.12 12.52 -12.41
C LEU A 224 -9.44 12.49 -13.13
N GLU A 225 -9.75 11.40 -13.81
CA GLU A 225 -11.01 11.15 -14.49
C GLU A 225 -11.84 10.13 -13.68
N GLN A 226 -12.93 10.58 -13.04
CA GLN A 226 -13.71 9.73 -12.13
C GLN A 226 -14.21 8.45 -12.79
N GLU A 227 -14.65 8.52 -14.05
CA GLU A 227 -15.15 7.35 -14.81
C GLU A 227 -14.04 6.33 -15.12
N ALA A 228 -12.77 6.75 -15.12
CA ALA A 228 -11.63 5.88 -15.36
C ALA A 228 -11.17 5.15 -14.11
N ILE A 229 -11.55 5.62 -12.91
CA ILE A 229 -11.13 5.01 -11.64
C ILE A 229 -11.96 3.75 -11.38
N PRO A 230 -11.34 2.57 -11.35
CA PRO A 230 -12.08 1.33 -11.11
C PRO A 230 -12.55 1.25 -9.65
N ILE A 231 -13.84 1.13 -9.44
CA ILE A 231 -14.48 0.88 -8.14
C ILE A 231 -15.55 -0.18 -8.35
N ARG A 232 -15.58 -1.19 -7.48
CA ARG A 232 -16.58 -2.26 -7.56
C ARG A 232 -17.96 -1.78 -7.13
N GLU A 233 -19.02 -2.37 -7.69
CA GLU A 233 -20.40 -2.05 -7.31
C GLU A 233 -20.67 -2.28 -5.82
N GLU A 234 -20.08 -3.34 -5.25
CA GLU A 234 -20.21 -3.64 -3.82
C GLU A 234 -19.55 -2.58 -2.94
N VAL A 235 -18.42 -2.02 -3.39
CA VAL A 235 -17.75 -0.90 -2.72
C VAL A 235 -18.61 0.36 -2.76
N HIS A 236 -19.20 0.68 -3.92
CA HIS A 236 -20.15 1.78 -4.04
C HIS A 236 -21.35 1.62 -3.10
N ALA A 237 -21.95 0.44 -3.05
CA ALA A 237 -23.10 0.17 -2.19
C ALA A 237 -22.77 0.38 -0.70
N VAL A 238 -21.64 -0.14 -0.23
CA VAL A 238 -21.19 0.04 1.17
C VAL A 238 -20.85 1.50 1.44
N SER A 239 -20.17 2.18 0.50
CA SER A 239 -19.84 3.61 0.57
C SER A 239 -21.09 4.49 0.76
N GLU A 240 -22.12 4.30 -0.06
CA GLU A 240 -23.37 5.04 0.03
C GLU A 240 -24.09 4.81 1.37
N MET A 241 -24.07 3.59 1.88
CA MET A 241 -24.71 3.24 3.14
C MET A 241 -24.01 3.84 4.35
N LEU A 242 -22.68 3.89 4.33
CA LEU A 242 -21.87 4.41 5.43
C LEU A 242 -21.63 5.91 5.34
N GLY A 243 -21.80 6.49 4.14
CA GLY A 243 -21.44 7.88 3.88
C GLY A 243 -19.93 8.13 3.90
N ILE A 244 -19.14 7.11 3.54
CA ILE A 244 -17.66 7.16 3.50
C ILE A 244 -17.21 7.16 2.04
N ASP A 245 -16.32 8.08 1.65
CA ASP A 245 -15.77 8.12 0.29
C ASP A 245 -14.83 6.93 0.08
N PRO A 246 -15.01 6.10 -0.99
CA PRO A 246 -14.14 4.96 -1.26
C PRO A 246 -12.69 5.33 -1.55
N PHE A 247 -12.41 6.59 -1.89
CA PHE A 247 -11.05 7.08 -2.08
C PHE A 247 -10.28 7.31 -0.78
N GLU A 248 -10.98 7.42 0.35
CA GLU A 248 -10.39 7.70 1.67
C GLU A 248 -10.10 6.44 2.49
N VAL A 249 -10.55 5.26 2.02
CA VAL A 249 -10.35 4.00 2.75
C VAL A 249 -9.18 3.20 2.21
N ALA A 250 -8.53 2.46 3.10
CA ALA A 250 -7.33 1.71 2.81
C ALA A 250 -7.50 0.63 1.72
N ASN A 251 -6.44 0.43 0.96
CA ASN A 251 -6.20 -0.70 0.06
C ASN A 251 -4.88 -1.37 0.50
N GLU A 252 -4.84 -2.69 0.51
CA GLU A 252 -3.69 -3.45 1.00
C GLU A 252 -3.05 -4.33 -0.10
N GLY A 253 -3.53 -4.17 -1.34
CA GLY A 253 -3.04 -4.87 -2.52
C GLY A 253 -3.18 -4.02 -3.78
N LYS A 254 -2.84 -2.74 -3.69
CA LYS A 254 -2.85 -1.80 -4.82
C LYS A 254 -1.61 -0.93 -4.82
N VAL A 255 -1.29 -0.40 -5.99
CA VAL A 255 -0.22 0.59 -6.18
C VAL A 255 -0.74 1.72 -7.05
N VAL A 256 -0.38 2.95 -6.69
CA VAL A 256 -0.51 4.14 -7.51
C VAL A 256 0.83 4.41 -8.15
N MET A 257 0.86 4.55 -9.47
CA MET A 257 2.09 4.76 -10.24
C MET A 257 2.00 6.02 -11.07
N GLY A 258 3.08 6.82 -11.07
CA GLY A 258 3.37 7.80 -12.10
C GLY A 258 4.18 7.14 -13.21
N VAL A 259 3.75 7.28 -14.44
CA VAL A 259 4.40 6.65 -15.60
C VAL A 259 4.49 7.63 -16.76
N LYS A 260 5.65 7.71 -17.40
CA LYS A 260 5.83 8.54 -18.60
C LYS A 260 4.75 8.26 -19.64
N ALA A 261 4.20 9.32 -20.24
CA ALA A 261 3.06 9.21 -21.14
C ALA A 261 3.30 8.26 -22.34
N ASP A 262 4.52 8.23 -22.86
CA ASP A 262 4.92 7.36 -23.98
C ASP A 262 5.08 5.88 -23.61
N LYS A 263 5.07 5.56 -22.32
CA LYS A 263 5.18 4.21 -21.77
C LYS A 263 3.91 3.71 -21.07
N ALA A 264 2.95 4.60 -20.82
CA ALA A 264 1.81 4.31 -19.96
C ALA A 264 0.95 3.12 -20.43
N GLU A 265 0.67 3.04 -21.74
CA GLU A 265 -0.11 1.92 -22.30
C GLU A 265 0.66 0.60 -22.24
N GLU A 266 1.98 0.59 -22.52
CA GLU A 266 2.81 -0.61 -22.46
C GLU A 266 2.92 -1.12 -21.01
N VAL A 267 3.08 -0.21 -20.04
CA VAL A 267 3.07 -0.53 -18.61
C VAL A 267 1.71 -1.06 -18.18
N LEU A 268 0.61 -0.43 -18.62
CA LEU A 268 -0.75 -0.89 -18.30
C LEU A 268 -1.00 -2.31 -18.80
N GLU A 269 -0.60 -2.63 -20.03
CA GLU A 269 -0.74 -3.98 -20.59
C GLU A 269 0.10 -5.00 -19.80
N ALA A 270 1.33 -4.65 -19.42
CA ALA A 270 2.19 -5.50 -18.62
C ALA A 270 1.57 -5.79 -17.24
N ILE A 271 1.05 -4.76 -16.55
CA ILE A 271 0.35 -4.92 -15.28
C ILE A 271 -0.87 -5.83 -15.42
N ARG A 272 -1.70 -5.63 -16.45
CA ARG A 272 -2.92 -6.41 -16.69
C ARG A 272 -2.66 -7.88 -17.00
N SER A 273 -1.47 -8.24 -17.42
CA SER A 273 -1.07 -9.62 -17.66
C SER A 273 -0.81 -10.42 -16.39
N GLU A 274 -0.66 -9.73 -15.25
CA GLU A 274 -0.34 -10.35 -13.96
C GLU A 274 -1.59 -10.49 -13.06
N LYS A 275 -1.56 -11.51 -12.21
CA LYS A 275 -2.56 -11.69 -11.15
C LYS A 275 -2.63 -10.43 -10.29
N TYR A 276 -3.84 -9.99 -9.95
CA TYR A 276 -4.18 -8.76 -9.22
C TYR A 276 -4.09 -7.47 -10.04
N GLY A 277 -3.61 -7.50 -11.29
CA GLY A 277 -3.51 -6.35 -12.18
C GLY A 277 -4.60 -6.26 -13.24
N GLU A 278 -5.51 -7.23 -13.32
CA GLU A 278 -6.50 -7.36 -14.41
C GLU A 278 -7.40 -6.13 -14.56
N ASN A 279 -7.66 -5.42 -13.46
CA ASN A 279 -8.49 -4.20 -13.42
C ASN A 279 -7.65 -2.91 -13.33
N ALA A 280 -6.37 -2.98 -13.67
CA ALA A 280 -5.54 -1.77 -13.70
C ALA A 280 -6.06 -0.76 -14.74
N ALA A 281 -5.90 0.53 -14.44
CA ALA A 281 -6.39 1.59 -15.31
C ALA A 281 -5.48 2.83 -15.26
N ILE A 282 -5.38 3.53 -16.41
CA ILE A 282 -4.89 4.90 -16.44
C ILE A 282 -6.05 5.79 -15.99
N ILE A 283 -5.87 6.54 -14.92
CA ILE A 283 -6.94 7.28 -14.25
C ILE A 283 -6.77 8.81 -14.29
N GLY A 284 -5.67 9.31 -14.85
CA GLY A 284 -5.40 10.74 -14.89
C GLY A 284 -4.00 11.07 -15.36
N GLU A 285 -3.63 12.32 -15.16
CA GLU A 285 -2.33 12.85 -15.54
C GLU A 285 -1.79 13.89 -14.56
N VAL A 286 -0.47 14.02 -14.54
CA VAL A 286 0.26 15.02 -13.75
C VAL A 286 0.34 16.31 -14.56
N VAL A 287 -0.02 17.42 -13.91
CA VAL A 287 -0.05 18.76 -14.51
C VAL A 287 0.77 19.75 -13.69
N GLU A 288 1.01 20.93 -14.22
CA GLU A 288 1.51 22.06 -13.42
C GLU A 288 0.44 22.47 -12.39
N GLY A 289 0.85 22.71 -11.15
CA GLY A 289 -0.05 23.14 -10.07
C GLY A 289 0.33 22.55 -8.73
N ASP A 290 -0.54 22.71 -7.73
CA ASP A 290 -0.37 22.25 -6.35
C ASP A 290 -1.67 21.64 -5.80
N TYR A 291 -2.49 21.05 -6.69
CA TYR A 291 -3.82 20.53 -6.36
C TYR A 291 -4.04 19.14 -6.98
N VAL A 292 -4.92 18.38 -6.36
CA VAL A 292 -5.47 17.13 -6.92
C VAL A 292 -6.96 17.36 -7.16
N VAL A 293 -7.41 17.20 -8.42
CA VAL A 293 -8.81 17.35 -8.79
C VAL A 293 -9.32 16.12 -9.52
N ILE A 294 -10.61 15.87 -9.39
CA ILE A 294 -11.34 14.81 -10.10
C ILE A 294 -12.36 15.45 -11.02
N ASN A 295 -12.27 15.20 -12.32
CA ASN A 295 -13.31 15.48 -13.29
C ASN A 295 -14.48 14.53 -13.08
N THR A 296 -15.68 15.10 -12.88
CA THR A 296 -16.89 14.31 -12.64
C THR A 296 -17.62 14.00 -13.95
N PRO A 297 -18.40 12.91 -14.03
CA PRO A 297 -19.13 12.53 -15.25
C PRO A 297 -20.11 13.59 -15.77
N ILE A 298 -20.56 14.50 -14.89
CA ILE A 298 -21.50 15.57 -15.24
C ILE A 298 -20.81 16.86 -15.68
N GLY A 299 -19.49 16.84 -15.90
CA GLY A 299 -18.71 17.98 -16.40
C GLY A 299 -18.30 19.00 -15.34
N GLY A 300 -18.33 18.63 -14.06
CA GLY A 300 -17.77 19.41 -12.94
C GLY A 300 -16.40 18.92 -12.53
N GLU A 301 -15.70 19.73 -11.73
CA GLU A 301 -14.46 19.37 -11.05
C GLU A 301 -14.68 19.40 -9.53
N ARG A 302 -14.08 18.46 -8.82
CA ARG A 302 -13.99 18.51 -7.35
C ARG A 302 -12.55 18.35 -6.91
N ILE A 303 -12.16 19.08 -5.87
CA ILE A 303 -10.87 18.88 -5.21
C ILE A 303 -10.94 17.55 -4.47
N LEU A 304 -9.90 16.73 -4.61
CA LEU A 304 -9.69 15.54 -3.80
C LEU A 304 -8.68 15.90 -2.69
N GLU A 305 -9.17 16.05 -1.48
CA GLU A 305 -8.33 16.34 -0.32
C GLU A 305 -7.91 15.04 0.39
N ALA A 306 -6.72 15.05 0.99
CA ALA A 306 -6.34 13.98 1.91
C ALA A 306 -7.25 14.00 3.14
N PRO A 307 -7.72 12.84 3.64
CA PRO A 307 -8.56 12.80 4.83
C PRO A 307 -7.79 13.28 6.07
N ILE A 308 -8.47 14.00 6.95
CA ILE A 308 -7.87 14.52 8.21
C ILE A 308 -7.54 13.35 9.16
N ALA A 309 -8.32 12.29 9.10
CA ALA A 309 -8.13 11.07 9.88
C ALA A 309 -8.62 9.87 9.05
N ASP A 310 -8.04 8.71 9.31
CA ASP A 310 -8.48 7.46 8.67
C ASP A 310 -9.94 7.16 9.09
N PRO A 311 -10.88 7.01 8.15
CA PRO A 311 -12.27 6.70 8.47
C PRO A 311 -12.47 5.28 9.04
N VAL A 312 -11.48 4.39 8.86
CA VAL A 312 -11.55 3.00 9.31
C VAL A 312 -10.44 2.73 10.35
N PRO A 313 -10.71 2.85 11.64
CA PRO A 313 -9.69 2.60 12.66
C PRO A 313 -9.25 1.13 12.68
N ARG A 314 -7.98 0.88 13.02
CA ARG A 314 -7.37 -0.47 13.11
C ARG A 314 -7.59 -1.28 11.82
N VAL A 315 -7.29 -0.66 10.68
CA VAL A 315 -7.48 -1.26 9.35
C VAL A 315 -6.29 -2.12 8.93
N CYS A 316 -5.11 -1.85 9.51
CA CYS A 316 -3.87 -2.58 9.24
C CYS A 316 -2.99 -2.74 10.49
#